data_e4c4b6852ee62ef6ec9b19a53990a551
#
_entry.id   e4c4b6852ee62ef6ec9b19a53990a551
#
_cell.length_a   1.000
_cell.length_b   1.000
_cell.length_c   1.000
_cell.angle_alpha   90.00
_cell.angle_beta   90.00
_cell.angle_gamma   90.00
#
_symmetry.space_group_name_H-M   'P 1'
#
loop_
_entity.id
_entity.type
_entity.pdbx_description
1 polymer ?
#
loop_
_entity_poly.entity_id
_entity_poly.type
_entity_poly.pdbx_seq_one_letter_code
_entity_poly.pdbx_strand_id
1 'polypeptide(L)'
;EVTTVNFFFNQGSAYLRGSEKKSDRGEQFSAFVAERNMTKGVNITGAHSPEGSTKVNESLAGRRASAIEKYYRAQMDRYDYKDEAGDIGFNLVPVVENWDALRRALRSTSSLTSAQRSQIGAIINGGGSFVDKEKSLSKLNFYNTLMKEVYPDLRTARTEVTTVIEKKPNNEILAIAQKIVSGEASSDALTHGELLFAARLTPDLGEKAAIYGSAVKWGGTWEAHNDFGSVHIQLAKEEENGSEAQLKLLEDGETQLNISLTKKENIEAYLNLAASAALKYDWGAANDYLAKAKEVENDRQSMSNVLHNSMGALAIAAGNHEEAIALLSKVDGQWGAQAWAHWRTSIAHLVLDDHVSALKSLNDLGELFKANEWDLFANYYYVLAVCGARSGNSDAVSKNLSSAFSMESDIDLKNKAVNDLEFRSYSDAVQAAMN
;
A
#
# COMPACT_ATOMS: atom_id res chain seq x y z
N GLU A 1 -5.19 -10.17 11.95
CA GLU A 1 -6.03 -8.97 12.11
C GLU A 1 -6.01 -8.51 13.57
N VAL A 2 -6.19 -7.20 13.81
CA VAL A 2 -6.28 -6.66 15.17
C VAL A 2 -7.60 -5.92 15.32
N THR A 3 -8.44 -6.44 16.20
CA THR A 3 -9.71 -5.80 16.58
C THR A 3 -9.52 -5.05 17.88
N THR A 4 -9.95 -3.79 17.93
CA THR A 4 -9.81 -2.93 19.12
C THR A 4 -11.17 -2.54 19.69
N VAL A 5 -11.38 -2.77 20.99
CA VAL A 5 -12.55 -2.33 21.74
C VAL A 5 -12.13 -1.60 23.02
N ASN A 6 -12.75 -0.45 23.29
CA ASN A 6 -12.53 0.33 24.52
C ASN A 6 -13.71 0.23 25.46
N PHE A 7 -13.47 -0.15 26.72
CA PHE A 7 -14.47 -0.15 27.79
C PHE A 7 -14.22 0.99 28.76
N PHE A 8 -15.28 1.59 29.29
CA PHE A 8 -15.21 2.74 30.20
C PHE A 8 -15.65 2.41 31.61
N PHE A 9 -14.99 3.02 32.59
CA PHE A 9 -15.20 2.75 34.01
C PHE A 9 -15.56 4.04 34.78
N ASN A 10 -16.29 3.86 35.87
CA ASN A 10 -16.55 4.95 36.81
C ASN A 10 -15.28 5.37 37.56
N GLN A 11 -15.29 6.60 38.08
CA GLN A 11 -14.25 7.11 38.96
C GLN A 11 -14.01 6.16 40.14
N GLY A 12 -12.73 5.86 40.43
CA GLY A 12 -12.33 4.99 41.52
C GLY A 12 -12.78 3.53 41.42
N SER A 13 -13.35 3.12 40.28
CA SER A 13 -13.90 1.77 40.07
C SER A 13 -13.18 1.01 38.97
N ALA A 14 -13.04 -0.29 39.18
CA ALA A 14 -12.65 -1.28 38.17
C ALA A 14 -13.80 -2.27 37.86
N TYR A 15 -15.03 -1.95 38.30
CA TYR A 15 -16.19 -2.77 37.99
C TYR A 15 -16.74 -2.46 36.61
N LEU A 16 -16.78 -3.46 35.73
CA LEU A 16 -17.38 -3.36 34.39
C LEU A 16 -18.89 -3.44 34.52
N ARG A 17 -19.56 -2.31 34.36
CA ARG A 17 -21.01 -2.17 34.56
C ARG A 17 -21.82 -2.97 33.53
N GLY A 18 -23.04 -3.39 33.94
CA GLY A 18 -23.99 -4.01 33.03
C GLY A 18 -24.38 -3.11 31.84
N SER A 19 -24.49 -1.78 32.06
CA SER A 19 -24.74 -0.81 30.98
C SER A 19 -23.61 -0.75 29.98
N GLU A 20 -22.35 -0.88 30.40
CA GLU A 20 -21.20 -0.89 29.51
C GLU A 20 -21.15 -2.18 28.68
N LYS A 21 -21.50 -3.33 29.27
CA LYS A 21 -21.61 -4.62 28.58
C LYS A 21 -22.74 -4.65 27.53
N LYS A 22 -23.80 -3.85 27.75
CA LYS A 22 -24.97 -3.71 26.86
C LYS A 22 -24.86 -2.50 25.93
N SER A 23 -23.76 -1.76 25.95
CA SER A 23 -23.50 -0.71 24.99
C SER A 23 -23.13 -1.29 23.62
N ASP A 24 -23.23 -0.49 22.54
CA ASP A 24 -22.82 -0.93 21.21
C ASP A 24 -21.43 -1.57 21.20
N ARG A 25 -20.49 -1.03 21.99
CA ARG A 25 -19.14 -1.59 22.15
C ARG A 25 -19.13 -2.96 22.81
N GLY A 26 -19.95 -3.12 23.85
CA GLY A 26 -20.08 -4.39 24.57
C GLY A 26 -20.76 -5.46 23.71
N GLU A 27 -21.74 -5.06 22.90
CA GLU A 27 -22.43 -5.95 21.95
C GLU A 27 -21.50 -6.33 20.79
N GLN A 28 -20.77 -5.38 20.20
CA GLN A 28 -19.76 -5.66 19.17
C GLN A 28 -18.67 -6.60 19.69
N PHE A 29 -18.20 -6.38 20.92
CA PHE A 29 -17.22 -7.26 21.55
C PHE A 29 -17.79 -8.68 21.77
N SER A 30 -19.02 -8.79 22.23
CA SER A 30 -19.69 -10.08 22.43
C SER A 30 -19.92 -10.81 21.11
N ALA A 31 -20.31 -10.10 20.04
CA ALA A 31 -20.45 -10.63 18.69
C ALA A 31 -19.11 -11.13 18.15
N PHE A 32 -18.05 -10.32 18.27
CA PHE A 32 -16.70 -10.71 17.88
C PHE A 32 -16.22 -12.01 18.57
N VAL A 33 -16.47 -12.12 19.89
CA VAL A 33 -16.12 -13.33 20.63
C VAL A 33 -16.98 -14.54 20.18
N ALA A 34 -18.25 -14.30 19.81
CA ALA A 34 -19.15 -15.35 19.30
C ALA A 34 -18.72 -15.92 17.95
N GLU A 35 -17.96 -15.18 17.14
CA GLU A 35 -17.44 -15.63 15.84
C GLU A 35 -16.37 -16.73 15.98
N ARG A 36 -15.87 -17.00 17.19
CA ARG A 36 -14.83 -18.01 17.48
C ARG A 36 -13.57 -17.87 16.61
N ASN A 37 -13.21 -16.65 16.28
CA ASN A 37 -11.99 -16.37 15.52
C ASN A 37 -10.76 -16.89 16.27
N MET A 38 -9.85 -17.58 15.58
CA MET A 38 -8.62 -18.09 16.19
C MET A 38 -7.81 -16.93 16.78
N THR A 39 -7.84 -16.76 18.10
CA THR A 39 -7.19 -15.67 18.82
C THR A 39 -5.78 -16.08 19.20
N LYS A 40 -4.77 -15.34 18.70
CA LYS A 40 -3.37 -15.55 19.02
C LYS A 40 -2.95 -14.87 20.31
N GLY A 41 -3.55 -13.74 20.63
CA GLY A 41 -3.25 -13.00 21.84
C GLY A 41 -4.18 -11.80 22.04
N VAL A 42 -4.29 -11.38 23.29
CA VAL A 42 -5.13 -10.25 23.71
C VAL A 42 -4.29 -9.30 24.55
N ASN A 43 -4.09 -8.07 24.07
CA ASN A 43 -3.48 -7.01 24.84
C ASN A 43 -4.55 -6.12 25.46
N ILE A 44 -4.56 -6.00 26.78
CA ILE A 44 -5.51 -5.18 27.51
C ILE A 44 -4.78 -4.08 28.25
N THR A 45 -4.88 -2.86 27.74
CA THR A 45 -4.30 -1.68 28.35
C THR A 45 -5.30 -0.99 29.28
N GLY A 46 -5.16 -1.21 30.57
CA GLY A 46 -5.95 -0.50 31.57
C GLY A 46 -5.40 0.87 31.86
N ALA A 47 -6.27 1.88 31.92
CA ALA A 47 -5.90 3.26 32.16
C ALA A 47 -6.79 3.92 33.23
N HIS A 48 -6.30 5.05 33.78
CA HIS A 48 -7.02 5.86 34.74
C HIS A 48 -6.93 7.34 34.35
N SER A 49 -7.78 8.16 34.92
CA SER A 49 -7.70 9.62 34.86
C SER A 49 -6.68 10.14 35.90
N PRO A 50 -6.13 11.34 35.72
CA PRO A 50 -5.02 11.85 36.56
C PRO A 50 -5.30 11.99 38.03
N GLU A 51 -6.57 12.15 38.45
CA GLU A 51 -6.91 12.37 39.87
C GLU A 51 -6.58 11.15 40.75
N GLY A 52 -6.17 11.44 41.97
CA GLY A 52 -5.82 10.43 42.97
C GLY A 52 -4.32 10.20 43.13
N SER A 53 -3.94 9.28 44.03
CA SER A 53 -2.54 8.93 44.21
C SER A 53 -2.05 7.93 43.19
N THR A 54 -0.76 7.99 42.84
CA THR A 54 -0.12 7.08 41.88
C THR A 54 -0.38 5.61 42.21
N LYS A 55 -0.23 5.20 43.49
CA LYS A 55 -0.46 3.82 43.95
C LYS A 55 -1.91 3.35 43.72
N VAL A 56 -2.89 4.21 43.98
CA VAL A 56 -4.30 3.90 43.73
C VAL A 56 -4.57 3.80 42.24
N ASN A 57 -4.04 4.68 41.44
CA ASN A 57 -4.22 4.74 40.02
C ASN A 57 -3.60 3.54 39.29
N GLU A 58 -2.39 3.14 39.66
CA GLU A 58 -1.72 1.94 39.18
C GLU A 58 -2.54 0.67 39.49
N SER A 59 -3.02 0.55 40.73
CA SER A 59 -3.92 -0.54 41.13
C SER A 59 -5.22 -0.54 40.34
N LEU A 60 -5.82 0.62 40.07
CA LEU A 60 -7.05 0.74 39.28
C LEU A 60 -6.81 0.34 37.81
N ALA A 61 -5.73 0.78 37.21
CA ALA A 61 -5.38 0.44 35.83
C ALA A 61 -5.26 -1.10 35.64
N GLY A 62 -4.48 -1.76 36.50
CA GLY A 62 -4.34 -3.22 36.49
C GLY A 62 -5.66 -3.96 36.72
N ARG A 63 -6.47 -3.51 37.69
CA ARG A 63 -7.77 -4.14 37.95
C ARG A 63 -8.78 -3.94 36.84
N ARG A 64 -8.73 -2.83 36.10
CA ARG A 64 -9.56 -2.60 34.89
C ARG A 64 -9.20 -3.55 33.78
N ALA A 65 -7.89 -3.72 33.51
CA ALA A 65 -7.43 -4.72 32.55
C ALA A 65 -7.90 -6.13 32.93
N SER A 66 -7.72 -6.54 34.20
CA SER A 66 -8.20 -7.85 34.69
C SER A 66 -9.71 -8.02 34.61
N ALA A 67 -10.48 -6.93 34.77
CA ALA A 67 -11.95 -7.01 34.65
C ALA A 67 -12.38 -7.32 33.22
N ILE A 68 -11.66 -6.82 32.23
CA ILE A 68 -11.94 -7.11 30.82
C ILE A 68 -11.47 -8.53 30.46
N GLU A 69 -10.31 -8.99 30.92
CA GLU A 69 -9.90 -10.39 30.74
C GLU A 69 -10.97 -11.35 31.28
N LYS A 70 -11.44 -11.11 32.50
CA LYS A 70 -12.51 -11.93 33.09
C LYS A 70 -13.80 -11.89 32.26
N TYR A 71 -14.13 -10.71 31.69
CA TYR A 71 -15.30 -10.57 30.82
C TYR A 71 -15.12 -11.34 29.51
N TYR A 72 -13.93 -11.25 28.90
CA TYR A 72 -13.59 -12.01 27.69
C TYR A 72 -13.75 -13.52 27.91
N ARG A 73 -13.13 -14.06 28.97
CA ARG A 73 -13.21 -15.47 29.31
C ARG A 73 -14.66 -15.92 29.61
N ALA A 74 -15.45 -15.06 30.26
CA ALA A 74 -16.87 -15.34 30.51
C ALA A 74 -17.71 -15.33 29.22
N GLN A 75 -17.34 -14.53 28.19
CA GLN A 75 -17.99 -14.62 26.88
C GLN A 75 -17.61 -15.91 26.16
N MET A 76 -16.35 -16.35 26.22
CA MET A 76 -15.91 -17.62 25.65
C MET A 76 -16.68 -18.81 26.31
N ASP A 77 -16.83 -18.78 27.64
CA ASP A 77 -17.64 -19.79 28.36
C ASP A 77 -19.10 -19.77 27.90
N ARG A 78 -19.68 -18.60 27.73
CA ARG A 78 -21.06 -18.42 27.22
C ARG A 78 -21.27 -18.99 25.82
N TYR A 79 -20.25 -18.91 24.96
CA TYR A 79 -20.31 -19.42 23.59
C TYR A 79 -19.67 -20.82 23.44
N ASP A 80 -19.46 -21.53 24.54
CA ASP A 80 -19.05 -22.93 24.62
C ASP A 80 -17.69 -23.26 23.96
N TYR A 81 -16.70 -22.39 24.21
CA TYR A 81 -15.31 -22.64 23.79
C TYR A 81 -14.25 -22.14 24.80
N LYS A 82 -14.60 -22.20 26.10
CA LYS A 82 -13.67 -21.73 27.16
C LYS A 82 -12.39 -22.56 27.26
N ASP A 83 -12.39 -23.79 26.78
CA ASP A 83 -11.23 -24.68 26.84
C ASP A 83 -10.11 -24.15 25.93
N GLU A 84 -10.44 -23.39 24.86
CA GLU A 84 -9.51 -22.69 24.01
C GLU A 84 -8.90 -21.43 24.68
N ALA A 85 -9.49 -20.94 25.76
CA ALA A 85 -9.02 -19.78 26.50
C ALA A 85 -7.67 -20.01 27.21
N GLY A 86 -7.27 -21.30 27.39
CA GLY A 86 -5.96 -21.68 27.91
C GLY A 86 -4.80 -21.32 26.98
N ASP A 87 -5.04 -21.38 25.68
CA ASP A 87 -4.05 -21.15 24.63
C ASP A 87 -3.91 -19.65 24.25
N ILE A 88 -4.82 -18.80 24.72
CA ILE A 88 -4.79 -17.37 24.45
C ILE A 88 -3.87 -16.66 25.43
N GLY A 89 -2.83 -16.04 24.93
CA GLY A 89 -1.95 -15.16 25.69
C GLY A 89 -2.62 -13.82 26.03
N PHE A 90 -2.97 -13.61 27.31
CA PHE A 90 -3.45 -12.32 27.80
C PHE A 90 -2.30 -11.48 28.35
N ASN A 91 -2.06 -10.32 27.76
CA ASN A 91 -1.09 -9.34 28.23
C ASN A 91 -1.81 -8.15 28.84
N LEU A 92 -1.71 -7.99 30.17
CA LEU A 92 -2.36 -6.92 30.92
C LEU A 92 -1.37 -5.80 31.19
N VAL A 93 -1.59 -4.62 30.60
CA VAL A 93 -0.69 -3.46 30.68
C VAL A 93 -1.37 -2.34 31.49
N PRO A 94 -0.96 -2.06 32.74
CA PRO A 94 -1.42 -0.89 33.46
C PRO A 94 -0.68 0.35 32.98
N VAL A 95 -1.40 1.39 32.57
CA VAL A 95 -0.85 2.70 32.21
C VAL A 95 -1.12 3.70 33.33
N VAL A 96 -0.07 4.24 33.93
CA VAL A 96 -0.14 5.13 35.11
C VAL A 96 -0.12 6.60 34.68
N GLU A 97 0.73 6.99 33.74
CA GLU A 97 0.89 8.38 33.29
C GLU A 97 0.34 8.57 31.87
N ASN A 98 -0.98 8.60 31.74
CA ASN A 98 -1.65 8.63 30.43
C ASN A 98 -1.87 10.05 29.90
N TRP A 99 -0.81 10.88 29.87
CA TRP A 99 -0.88 12.26 29.35
C TRP A 99 -1.23 12.33 27.87
N ASP A 100 -0.84 11.33 27.08
CA ASP A 100 -1.18 11.28 25.67
C ASP A 100 -2.68 11.08 25.43
N ALA A 101 -3.34 10.25 26.22
CA ALA A 101 -4.79 10.13 26.16
C ALA A 101 -5.47 11.45 26.57
N LEU A 102 -4.97 12.14 27.61
CA LEU A 102 -5.49 13.45 27.97
C LEU A 102 -5.33 14.45 26.82
N ARG A 103 -4.17 14.50 26.15
CA ARG A 103 -3.96 15.37 24.97
C ARG A 103 -4.96 15.03 23.84
N ARG A 104 -5.25 13.78 23.62
CA ARG A 104 -6.26 13.38 22.61
C ARG A 104 -7.65 13.82 23.03
N ALA A 105 -8.07 13.56 24.26
CA ALA A 105 -9.39 13.96 24.79
C ALA A 105 -9.57 15.48 24.76
N LEU A 106 -8.52 16.27 25.05
CA LEU A 106 -8.55 17.73 24.95
C LEU A 106 -8.75 18.24 23.52
N ARG A 107 -8.28 17.50 22.51
CA ARG A 107 -8.51 17.87 21.09
C ARG A 107 -9.94 17.62 20.65
N SER A 108 -10.57 16.59 21.15
CA SER A 108 -11.93 16.17 20.76
C SER A 108 -13.04 16.86 21.55
N THR A 109 -12.76 17.40 22.75
CA THR A 109 -13.79 18.05 23.58
C THR A 109 -14.14 19.44 23.08
N SER A 110 -15.44 19.74 23.03
CA SER A 110 -15.99 21.10 22.82
C SER A 110 -16.25 21.85 24.12
N SER A 111 -16.13 21.19 25.27
CA SER A 111 -16.48 21.75 26.61
C SER A 111 -15.43 22.72 27.15
N LEU A 112 -14.28 22.86 26.49
CA LEU A 112 -13.19 23.73 26.90
C LEU A 112 -12.82 24.71 25.78
N THR A 113 -12.54 25.96 26.16
CA THR A 113 -12.01 26.98 25.23
C THR A 113 -10.57 26.68 24.83
N SER A 114 -10.09 27.28 23.74
CA SER A 114 -8.69 27.16 23.31
C SER A 114 -7.71 27.65 24.38
N ALA A 115 -8.03 28.72 25.09
CA ALA A 115 -7.19 29.24 26.19
C ALA A 115 -7.11 28.23 27.35
N GLN A 116 -8.21 27.61 27.74
CA GLN A 116 -8.25 26.57 28.77
C GLN A 116 -7.44 25.34 28.37
N ARG A 117 -7.58 24.87 27.12
CA ARG A 117 -6.74 23.77 26.58
C ARG A 117 -5.25 24.12 26.61
N SER A 118 -4.88 25.35 26.27
CA SER A 118 -3.50 25.81 26.32
C SER A 118 -2.93 25.84 27.75
N GLN A 119 -3.73 26.25 28.75
CA GLN A 119 -3.33 26.21 30.15
C GLN A 119 -3.08 24.78 30.63
N ILE A 120 -3.96 23.84 30.30
CA ILE A 120 -3.76 22.43 30.61
C ILE A 120 -2.50 21.90 29.91
N GLY A 121 -2.33 22.22 28.62
CA GLY A 121 -1.14 21.85 27.86
C GLY A 121 0.16 22.33 28.49
N ALA A 122 0.20 23.56 28.98
CA ALA A 122 1.36 24.11 29.67
C ALA A 122 1.71 23.32 30.95
N ILE A 123 0.69 22.92 31.74
CA ILE A 123 0.89 22.11 32.95
C ILE A 123 1.42 20.71 32.61
N ILE A 124 0.78 20.01 31.69
CA ILE A 124 1.14 18.60 31.38
C ILE A 124 2.47 18.46 30.62
N ASN A 125 2.88 19.50 29.88
CA ASN A 125 4.16 19.56 29.18
C ASN A 125 5.28 20.18 30.02
N GLY A 126 4.94 20.82 31.16
CA GLY A 126 5.89 21.39 32.11
C GLY A 126 6.64 20.32 32.92
N GLY A 127 7.60 20.76 33.72
CA GLY A 127 8.32 19.94 34.68
C GLY A 127 7.43 19.48 35.87
N GLY A 128 7.95 18.57 36.66
CA GLY A 128 7.29 18.03 37.85
C GLY A 128 6.79 16.60 37.71
N SER A 129 6.52 15.97 38.85
CA SER A 129 5.97 14.61 38.90
C SER A 129 4.50 14.56 38.39
N PHE A 130 4.00 13.34 38.14
CA PHE A 130 2.59 13.12 37.85
C PHE A 130 1.65 13.77 38.87
N VAL A 131 1.97 13.61 40.18
CA VAL A 131 1.19 14.17 41.27
C VAL A 131 1.26 15.71 41.31
N ASP A 132 2.41 16.31 41.00
CA ASP A 132 2.58 17.77 40.97
C ASP A 132 1.75 18.39 39.84
N LYS A 133 1.75 17.73 38.66
CA LYS A 133 0.94 18.14 37.51
C LYS A 133 -0.54 18.07 37.83
N GLU A 134 -1.03 16.96 38.42
CA GLU A 134 -2.44 16.84 38.80
C GLU A 134 -2.82 17.88 39.89
N LYS A 135 -1.96 18.11 40.86
CA LYS A 135 -2.16 19.18 41.87
C LYS A 135 -2.24 20.57 41.23
N SER A 136 -1.56 20.76 40.12
CA SER A 136 -1.63 22.03 39.37
C SER A 136 -2.91 22.11 38.55
N LEU A 137 -3.33 21.01 37.92
CA LEU A 137 -4.61 20.91 37.22
C LEU A 137 -5.80 21.14 38.15
N SER A 138 -5.76 20.58 39.37
CA SER A 138 -6.85 20.72 40.39
C SER A 138 -7.08 22.17 40.87
N LYS A 139 -6.10 23.05 40.67
CA LYS A 139 -6.22 24.49 41.01
C LYS A 139 -6.89 25.33 39.92
N LEU A 140 -7.12 24.77 38.73
CA LEU A 140 -7.79 25.49 37.65
C LEU A 140 -9.26 25.74 37.97
N ASN A 141 -9.75 26.95 37.74
CA ASN A 141 -11.13 27.32 38.00
C ASN A 141 -12.18 26.53 37.22
N PHE A 142 -11.75 25.85 36.14
CA PHE A 142 -12.53 24.96 35.30
C PHE A 142 -12.20 23.48 35.52
N TYR A 143 -11.51 23.11 36.60
CA TYR A 143 -11.17 21.71 36.91
C TYR A 143 -12.39 20.79 36.98
N ASN A 144 -13.54 21.29 37.45
CA ASN A 144 -14.80 20.53 37.43
C ASN A 144 -15.25 20.13 36.03
N THR A 145 -14.93 20.91 34.99
CA THR A 145 -15.19 20.56 33.60
C THR A 145 -14.28 19.42 33.17
N LEU A 146 -12.99 19.43 33.55
CA LEU A 146 -12.09 18.30 33.32
C LEU A 146 -12.62 17.01 33.94
N MET A 147 -13.04 17.08 35.21
CA MET A 147 -13.55 15.92 35.95
C MET A 147 -14.80 15.29 35.33
N LYS A 148 -15.70 16.11 34.76
CA LYS A 148 -17.01 15.69 34.28
C LYS A 148 -16.98 15.35 32.79
N GLU A 149 -16.24 16.08 31.97
CA GLU A 149 -16.36 16.04 30.52
C GLU A 149 -15.13 15.42 29.81
N VAL A 150 -13.97 15.36 30.50
CA VAL A 150 -12.72 14.88 29.89
C VAL A 150 -12.19 13.63 30.60
N TYR A 151 -12.13 13.61 31.90
CA TYR A 151 -11.56 12.51 32.65
C TYR A 151 -12.34 11.17 32.53
N PRO A 152 -13.67 11.16 32.33
CA PRO A 152 -14.37 9.90 32.04
C PRO A 152 -13.79 9.13 30.87
N ASP A 153 -13.37 9.80 29.81
CA ASP A 153 -12.78 9.19 28.61
C ASP A 153 -11.38 8.59 28.84
N LEU A 154 -10.73 8.94 29.96
CA LEU A 154 -9.42 8.40 30.35
C LEU A 154 -9.53 7.13 31.23
N ARG A 155 -10.71 6.84 31.78
CA ARG A 155 -10.98 5.71 32.67
C ARG A 155 -11.34 4.47 31.87
N THR A 156 -10.38 3.94 31.11
CA THR A 156 -10.63 2.91 30.09
C THR A 156 -9.88 1.63 30.37
N ALA A 157 -10.34 0.57 29.70
CA ALA A 157 -9.50 -0.56 29.33
C ALA A 157 -9.62 -0.76 27.81
N ARG A 158 -8.53 -0.49 27.10
CA ARG A 158 -8.42 -0.73 25.67
C ARG A 158 -7.99 -2.18 25.43
N THR A 159 -8.81 -2.91 24.72
CA THR A 159 -8.60 -4.32 24.41
C THR A 159 -8.27 -4.45 22.94
N GLU A 160 -7.12 -5.00 22.63
CA GLU A 160 -6.65 -5.30 21.28
C GLU A 160 -6.57 -6.83 21.16
N VAL A 161 -7.41 -7.40 20.31
CA VAL A 161 -7.44 -8.85 20.05
C VAL A 161 -6.77 -9.11 18.72
N THR A 162 -5.68 -9.88 18.75
CA THR A 162 -4.97 -10.33 17.55
C THR A 162 -5.51 -11.71 17.17
N THR A 163 -6.20 -11.79 16.02
CA THR A 163 -6.70 -13.03 15.44
C THR A 163 -5.82 -13.50 14.30
N VAL A 164 -5.65 -14.80 14.17
CA VAL A 164 -5.05 -15.44 13.01
C VAL A 164 -6.18 -15.85 12.09
N ILE A 165 -6.20 -15.27 10.90
CA ILE A 165 -6.99 -15.82 9.81
C ILE A 165 -6.08 -16.86 9.17
N GLU A 166 -6.46 -18.15 9.21
CA GLU A 166 -5.79 -19.16 8.39
C GLU A 166 -5.92 -18.73 6.93
N LYS A 167 -4.80 -18.30 6.36
CA LYS A 167 -4.77 -17.98 4.94
C LYS A 167 -4.77 -19.27 4.16
N LYS A 168 -5.73 -19.44 3.27
CA LYS A 168 -5.68 -20.51 2.28
C LYS A 168 -4.35 -20.44 1.51
N PRO A 169 -3.70 -21.55 1.21
CA PRO A 169 -2.53 -21.57 0.33
C PRO A 169 -2.82 -20.93 -1.03
N ASN A 170 -1.81 -20.30 -1.66
CA ASN A 170 -1.99 -19.61 -2.93
C ASN A 170 -2.59 -20.50 -4.03
N ASN A 171 -2.14 -21.76 -4.12
CA ASN A 171 -2.67 -22.74 -5.07
C ASN A 171 -4.14 -23.08 -4.82
N GLU A 172 -4.56 -23.12 -3.56
CA GLU A 172 -5.96 -23.35 -3.19
C GLU A 172 -6.82 -22.13 -3.56
N ILE A 173 -6.35 -20.92 -3.26
CA ILE A 173 -7.03 -19.67 -3.62
C ILE A 173 -7.24 -19.61 -5.15
N LEU A 174 -6.20 -19.88 -5.94
CA LEU A 174 -6.31 -19.90 -7.39
C LEU A 174 -7.28 -20.96 -7.90
N ALA A 175 -7.19 -22.18 -7.37
CA ALA A 175 -8.09 -23.27 -7.76
C ALA A 175 -9.57 -22.96 -7.43
N ILE A 176 -9.86 -22.33 -6.29
CA ILE A 176 -11.22 -21.90 -5.96
C ILE A 176 -11.68 -20.79 -6.90
N ALA A 177 -10.80 -19.79 -7.20
CA ALA A 177 -11.13 -18.72 -8.14
C ALA A 177 -11.46 -19.26 -9.55
N GLN A 178 -10.73 -20.25 -10.04
CA GLN A 178 -11.01 -20.94 -11.29
C GLN A 178 -12.41 -21.62 -11.28
N LYS A 179 -12.77 -22.25 -10.17
CA LYS A 179 -14.12 -22.83 -9.99
C LYS A 179 -15.22 -21.78 -9.91
N ILE A 180 -14.94 -20.59 -9.35
CA ILE A 180 -15.88 -19.46 -9.37
C ILE A 180 -16.09 -18.98 -10.81
N VAL A 181 -15.01 -18.85 -11.58
CA VAL A 181 -15.07 -18.45 -13.00
C VAL A 181 -15.87 -19.45 -13.84
N SER A 182 -15.68 -20.77 -13.62
CA SER A 182 -16.41 -21.83 -14.34
C SER A 182 -17.86 -22.02 -13.85
N GLY A 183 -18.23 -21.41 -12.72
CA GLY A 183 -19.54 -21.57 -12.10
C GLY A 183 -19.69 -22.84 -11.26
N GLU A 184 -18.60 -23.57 -11.00
CA GLU A 184 -18.58 -24.76 -10.15
C GLU A 184 -18.56 -24.43 -8.66
N ALA A 185 -18.16 -23.21 -8.30
CA ALA A 185 -18.19 -22.69 -6.93
C ALA A 185 -18.94 -21.37 -6.87
N SER A 186 -19.55 -21.10 -5.72
CA SER A 186 -20.17 -19.80 -5.43
C SER A 186 -19.11 -18.72 -5.22
N SER A 187 -19.42 -17.45 -5.53
CA SER A 187 -18.50 -16.31 -5.37
C SER A 187 -18.09 -16.06 -3.92
N ASP A 188 -18.88 -16.50 -2.95
CA ASP A 188 -18.59 -16.40 -1.51
C ASP A 188 -17.65 -17.49 -0.98
N ALA A 189 -17.24 -18.45 -1.83
CA ALA A 189 -16.19 -19.43 -1.49
C ALA A 189 -14.81 -18.78 -1.23
N LEU A 190 -14.61 -17.58 -1.72
CA LEU A 190 -13.48 -16.69 -1.42
C LEU A 190 -13.99 -15.36 -0.90
N THR A 191 -13.23 -14.74 -0.01
CA THR A 191 -13.47 -13.32 0.30
C THR A 191 -13.19 -12.47 -0.95
N HIS A 192 -13.77 -11.28 -1.05
CA HIS A 192 -13.52 -10.37 -2.17
C HIS A 192 -12.02 -10.07 -2.36
N GLY A 193 -11.29 -9.87 -1.24
CA GLY A 193 -9.84 -9.66 -1.26
C GLY A 193 -9.06 -10.88 -1.76
N GLU A 194 -9.45 -12.11 -1.37
CA GLU A 194 -8.83 -13.34 -1.87
C GLU A 194 -9.09 -13.51 -3.37
N LEU A 195 -10.28 -13.15 -3.85
CA LEU A 195 -10.61 -13.24 -5.27
C LEU A 195 -9.80 -12.23 -6.10
N LEU A 196 -9.62 -10.99 -5.63
CA LEU A 196 -8.71 -10.02 -6.27
C LEU A 196 -7.25 -10.48 -6.23
N PHE A 197 -6.84 -11.12 -5.13
CA PHE A 197 -5.50 -11.67 -4.99
C PHE A 197 -5.27 -12.87 -5.94
N ALA A 198 -6.28 -13.73 -6.14
CA ALA A 198 -6.20 -14.88 -7.01
C ALA A 198 -5.76 -14.52 -8.44
N ALA A 199 -6.26 -13.40 -8.98
CA ALA A 199 -5.88 -12.93 -10.30
C ALA A 199 -4.38 -12.59 -10.43
N ARG A 200 -3.70 -12.29 -9.31
CA ARG A 200 -2.25 -12.02 -9.28
C ARG A 200 -1.41 -13.29 -9.30
N LEU A 201 -2.01 -14.44 -9.00
CA LEU A 201 -1.33 -15.75 -8.94
C LEU A 201 -1.17 -16.42 -10.30
N THR A 202 -1.90 -15.98 -11.31
CA THR A 202 -1.77 -16.49 -12.69
C THR A 202 -1.01 -15.48 -13.58
N PRO A 203 -0.12 -15.91 -14.47
CA PRO A 203 0.48 -15.04 -15.48
C PRO A 203 -0.47 -14.80 -16.68
N ASP A 204 -1.46 -15.66 -16.91
CA ASP A 204 -2.37 -15.58 -18.05
C ASP A 204 -3.33 -14.40 -17.94
N LEU A 205 -3.31 -13.50 -18.91
CA LEU A 205 -4.13 -12.29 -18.90
C LEU A 205 -5.62 -12.58 -19.10
N GLY A 206 -5.95 -13.59 -19.87
CA GLY A 206 -7.34 -14.01 -20.08
C GLY A 206 -7.95 -14.57 -18.79
N GLU A 207 -7.21 -15.41 -18.07
CA GLU A 207 -7.60 -15.93 -16.77
C GLU A 207 -7.72 -14.81 -15.73
N LYS A 208 -6.75 -13.87 -15.69
CA LYS A 208 -6.85 -12.66 -14.85
C LYS A 208 -8.13 -11.89 -15.11
N ALA A 209 -8.43 -11.63 -16.38
CA ALA A 209 -9.64 -10.91 -16.76
C ALA A 209 -10.91 -11.65 -16.30
N ALA A 210 -10.97 -12.97 -16.46
CA ALA A 210 -12.10 -13.76 -16.00
C ALA A 210 -12.30 -13.71 -14.49
N ILE A 211 -11.20 -13.78 -13.71
CA ILE A 211 -11.24 -13.70 -12.25
C ILE A 211 -11.65 -12.29 -11.79
N TYR A 212 -11.05 -11.22 -12.35
CA TYR A 212 -11.45 -9.84 -12.03
C TYR A 212 -12.90 -9.54 -12.43
N GLY A 213 -13.35 -10.09 -13.58
CA GLY A 213 -14.76 -10.00 -14.00
C GLY A 213 -15.71 -10.66 -12.99
N SER A 214 -15.30 -11.78 -12.38
CA SER A 214 -16.05 -12.42 -11.29
C SER A 214 -16.05 -11.58 -10.02
N ALA A 215 -14.93 -10.92 -9.68
CA ALA A 215 -14.85 -10.00 -8.54
C ALA A 215 -15.75 -8.77 -8.72
N VAL A 216 -15.82 -8.23 -9.94
CA VAL A 216 -16.74 -7.13 -10.30
C VAL A 216 -18.20 -7.55 -10.09
N LYS A 217 -18.57 -8.76 -10.54
CA LYS A 217 -19.94 -9.28 -10.37
C LYS A 217 -20.31 -9.52 -8.91
N TRP A 218 -19.37 -9.97 -8.10
CA TRP A 218 -19.63 -10.32 -6.70
C TRP A 218 -19.67 -9.10 -5.77
N GLY A 219 -18.71 -8.20 -5.84
CA GLY A 219 -18.59 -7.08 -4.89
C GLY A 219 -18.52 -5.70 -5.56
N GLY A 220 -18.08 -5.64 -6.81
CA GLY A 220 -18.05 -4.44 -7.62
C GLY A 220 -17.36 -3.24 -6.95
N THR A 221 -16.27 -3.45 -6.20
CA THR A 221 -15.51 -2.37 -5.56
C THR A 221 -14.74 -1.56 -6.60
N TRP A 222 -14.24 -0.37 -6.21
CA TRP A 222 -13.45 0.44 -7.12
C TRP A 222 -12.17 -0.28 -7.56
N GLU A 223 -11.55 -1.05 -6.66
CA GLU A 223 -10.36 -1.88 -6.94
C GLU A 223 -10.67 -2.93 -8.00
N ALA A 224 -11.78 -3.66 -7.85
CA ALA A 224 -12.18 -4.68 -8.81
C ALA A 224 -12.37 -4.11 -10.22
N HIS A 225 -13.05 -2.97 -10.34
CA HIS A 225 -13.24 -2.29 -11.60
C HIS A 225 -11.93 -1.74 -12.18
N ASN A 226 -11.05 -1.16 -11.33
CA ASN A 226 -9.72 -0.70 -11.76
C ASN A 226 -8.86 -1.85 -12.29
N ASP A 227 -8.77 -2.95 -11.54
CA ASP A 227 -7.93 -4.09 -11.90
C ASP A 227 -8.48 -4.81 -13.15
N PHE A 228 -9.81 -4.90 -13.30
CA PHE A 228 -10.45 -5.44 -14.49
C PHE A 228 -10.19 -4.55 -15.71
N GLY A 229 -10.29 -3.22 -15.58
CA GLY A 229 -9.95 -2.27 -16.64
C GLY A 229 -8.47 -2.33 -17.01
N SER A 230 -7.58 -2.43 -16.01
CA SER A 230 -6.13 -2.53 -16.22
C SER A 230 -5.75 -3.78 -17.05
N VAL A 231 -6.35 -4.93 -16.76
CA VAL A 231 -6.04 -6.17 -17.50
C VAL A 231 -6.54 -6.11 -18.95
N HIS A 232 -7.64 -5.42 -19.24
CA HIS A 232 -8.08 -5.19 -20.60
C HIS A 232 -7.07 -4.34 -21.40
N ILE A 233 -6.48 -3.32 -20.77
CA ILE A 233 -5.42 -2.52 -21.40
C ILE A 233 -4.16 -3.37 -21.63
N GLN A 234 -3.84 -4.31 -20.73
CA GLN A 234 -2.72 -5.24 -20.94
C GLN A 234 -2.98 -6.20 -22.11
N LEU A 235 -4.18 -6.76 -22.22
CA LEU A 235 -4.59 -7.56 -23.37
C LEU A 235 -4.53 -6.77 -24.68
N ALA A 236 -4.97 -5.50 -24.65
CA ALA A 236 -4.91 -4.64 -25.83
C ALA A 236 -3.49 -4.39 -26.36
N LYS A 237 -2.45 -4.50 -25.49
CA LYS A 237 -1.05 -4.38 -25.92
C LYS A 237 -0.54 -5.61 -26.69
N GLU A 238 -1.21 -6.74 -26.55
CA GLU A 238 -0.86 -7.98 -27.28
C GLU A 238 -1.50 -8.02 -28.68
N GLU A 239 -2.50 -7.16 -28.93
CA GLU A 239 -3.17 -7.05 -30.21
C GLU A 239 -2.41 -6.14 -31.19
N GLU A 240 -2.66 -6.31 -32.50
CA GLU A 240 -2.13 -5.43 -33.53
C GLU A 240 -2.61 -3.98 -33.33
N ASN A 241 -1.69 -3.03 -33.41
CA ASN A 241 -1.98 -1.62 -33.19
C ASN A 241 -3.07 -1.09 -34.15
N GLY A 242 -4.11 -0.50 -33.57
CA GLY A 242 -5.24 0.04 -34.31
C GLY A 242 -6.24 -1.02 -34.81
N SER A 243 -6.05 -2.29 -34.46
CA SER A 243 -7.02 -3.34 -34.81
C SER A 243 -8.34 -3.14 -34.08
N GLU A 244 -9.43 -3.67 -34.63
CA GLU A 244 -10.76 -3.66 -34.02
C GLU A 244 -10.73 -4.37 -32.65
N ALA A 245 -9.96 -5.46 -32.51
CA ALA A 245 -9.78 -6.20 -31.27
C ALA A 245 -9.11 -5.32 -30.21
N GLN A 246 -8.01 -4.65 -30.56
CA GLN A 246 -7.33 -3.72 -29.66
C GLN A 246 -8.27 -2.59 -29.19
N LEU A 247 -8.94 -1.93 -30.14
CA LEU A 247 -9.81 -0.79 -29.82
C LEU A 247 -10.96 -1.20 -28.91
N LYS A 248 -11.54 -2.39 -29.15
CA LYS A 248 -12.60 -2.93 -28.29
C LYS A 248 -12.11 -3.21 -26.87
N LEU A 249 -10.94 -3.83 -26.71
CA LEU A 249 -10.36 -4.07 -25.38
C LEU A 249 -10.06 -2.77 -24.63
N LEU A 250 -9.58 -1.74 -25.33
CA LEU A 250 -9.37 -0.42 -24.74
C LEU A 250 -10.69 0.22 -24.29
N GLU A 251 -11.75 0.13 -25.10
CA GLU A 251 -13.09 0.65 -24.76
C GLU A 251 -13.69 -0.06 -23.54
N ASP A 252 -13.62 -1.40 -23.52
CA ASP A 252 -14.09 -2.22 -22.39
C ASP A 252 -13.29 -1.88 -21.12
N GLY A 253 -11.97 -1.72 -21.22
CA GLY A 253 -11.11 -1.29 -20.12
C GLY A 253 -11.45 0.10 -19.61
N GLU A 254 -11.58 1.08 -20.49
CA GLU A 254 -11.96 2.47 -20.13
C GLU A 254 -13.33 2.52 -19.45
N THR A 255 -14.27 1.71 -19.88
CA THR A 255 -15.59 1.60 -19.24
C THR A 255 -15.44 1.19 -17.78
N GLN A 256 -14.63 0.17 -17.49
CA GLN A 256 -14.42 -0.31 -16.14
C GLN A 256 -13.68 0.74 -15.29
N LEU A 257 -12.67 1.39 -15.83
CA LEU A 257 -11.91 2.44 -15.13
C LEU A 257 -12.79 3.64 -14.79
N ASN A 258 -13.67 4.05 -15.68
CA ASN A 258 -14.63 5.12 -15.41
C ASN A 258 -15.63 4.71 -14.31
N ILE A 259 -16.09 3.45 -14.27
CA ILE A 259 -16.91 2.95 -13.15
C ILE A 259 -16.10 2.99 -11.85
N SER A 260 -14.82 2.59 -11.86
CA SER A 260 -13.93 2.70 -10.70
C SER A 260 -13.92 4.13 -10.16
N LEU A 261 -13.70 5.13 -11.03
CA LEU A 261 -13.68 6.55 -10.67
C LEU A 261 -15.02 7.05 -10.11
N THR A 262 -16.16 6.53 -10.57
CA THR A 262 -17.48 6.90 -9.99
C THR A 262 -17.66 6.39 -8.56
N LYS A 263 -16.99 5.28 -8.21
CA LYS A 263 -17.05 4.71 -6.86
C LYS A 263 -16.08 5.39 -5.92
N LYS A 264 -14.90 5.69 -6.42
CA LYS A 264 -13.84 6.39 -5.69
C LYS A 264 -12.88 7.01 -6.68
N GLU A 265 -12.64 8.31 -6.57
CA GLU A 265 -11.55 8.95 -7.29
C GLU A 265 -10.21 8.37 -6.86
N ASN A 266 -9.42 7.87 -7.82
CA ASN A 266 -8.18 7.15 -7.54
C ASN A 266 -7.14 7.36 -8.65
N ILE A 267 -5.88 7.39 -8.25
CA ILE A 267 -4.73 7.61 -9.14
C ILE A 267 -4.57 6.45 -10.12
N GLU A 268 -4.80 5.23 -9.65
CA GLU A 268 -4.60 4.01 -10.41
C GLU A 268 -5.44 4.00 -11.70
N ALA A 269 -6.71 4.38 -11.59
CA ALA A 269 -7.60 4.45 -12.74
C ALA A 269 -7.19 5.55 -13.73
N TYR A 270 -6.77 6.72 -13.25
CA TYR A 270 -6.28 7.78 -14.13
C TYR A 270 -4.99 7.37 -14.87
N LEU A 271 -4.04 6.67 -14.20
CA LEU A 271 -2.84 6.15 -14.85
C LEU A 271 -3.18 5.10 -15.91
N ASN A 272 -4.14 4.23 -15.66
CA ASN A 272 -4.59 3.24 -16.62
C ASN A 272 -5.32 3.90 -17.81
N LEU A 273 -6.14 4.93 -17.58
CA LEU A 273 -6.76 5.72 -18.66
C LEU A 273 -5.70 6.47 -19.49
N ALA A 274 -4.66 7.01 -18.85
CA ALA A 274 -3.54 7.62 -19.57
C ALA A 274 -2.82 6.59 -20.46
N ALA A 275 -2.62 5.37 -19.97
CA ALA A 275 -2.02 4.29 -20.75
C ALA A 275 -2.91 3.88 -21.95
N SER A 276 -4.24 3.82 -21.77
CA SER A 276 -5.18 3.56 -22.83
C SER A 276 -5.14 4.63 -23.93
N ALA A 277 -5.16 5.92 -23.53
CA ALA A 277 -5.06 7.05 -24.45
C ALA A 277 -3.74 7.02 -25.23
N ALA A 278 -2.62 6.69 -24.57
CA ALA A 278 -1.32 6.57 -25.22
C ALA A 278 -1.29 5.44 -26.28
N LEU A 279 -1.96 4.30 -26.03
CA LEU A 279 -2.09 3.22 -27.00
C LEU A 279 -2.93 3.62 -28.22
N LYS A 280 -3.82 4.59 -28.08
CA LYS A 280 -4.58 5.22 -29.16
C LYS A 280 -3.85 6.37 -29.83
N TYR A 281 -2.60 6.67 -29.41
CA TYR A 281 -1.82 7.85 -29.82
C TYR A 281 -2.49 9.20 -29.49
N ASP A 282 -3.46 9.20 -28.56
CA ASP A 282 -4.10 10.42 -28.07
C ASP A 282 -3.28 11.00 -26.88
N TRP A 283 -2.20 11.69 -27.22
CA TRP A 283 -1.28 12.29 -26.25
C TRP A 283 -1.93 13.41 -25.44
N GLY A 284 -2.93 14.10 -26.03
CA GLY A 284 -3.70 15.12 -25.31
C GLY A 284 -4.47 14.53 -24.16
N ALA A 285 -5.32 13.54 -24.42
CA ALA A 285 -6.09 12.84 -23.40
C ALA A 285 -5.18 12.16 -22.36
N ALA A 286 -4.06 11.58 -22.80
CA ALA A 286 -3.11 10.93 -21.90
C ALA A 286 -2.52 11.94 -20.89
N ASN A 287 -2.12 13.13 -21.33
CA ASN A 287 -1.62 14.20 -20.45
C ASN A 287 -2.72 14.71 -19.51
N ASP A 288 -3.96 14.87 -19.99
CA ASP A 288 -5.11 15.29 -19.17
C ASP A 288 -5.36 14.29 -18.01
N TYR A 289 -5.31 12.99 -18.29
CA TYR A 289 -5.44 11.96 -17.25
C TYR A 289 -4.28 11.97 -16.26
N LEU A 290 -3.06 12.21 -16.71
CA LEU A 290 -1.92 12.34 -15.80
C LEU A 290 -2.02 13.59 -14.92
N ALA A 291 -2.53 14.70 -15.44
CA ALA A 291 -2.81 15.89 -14.65
C ALA A 291 -3.83 15.60 -13.55
N LYS A 292 -4.92 14.89 -13.87
CA LYS A 292 -5.92 14.45 -12.88
C LYS A 292 -5.33 13.49 -11.85
N ALA A 293 -4.49 12.53 -12.27
CA ALA A 293 -3.80 11.64 -11.34
C ALA A 293 -2.95 12.43 -10.34
N LYS A 294 -2.27 13.48 -10.79
CA LYS A 294 -1.46 14.35 -9.93
C LYS A 294 -2.33 15.17 -8.95
N GLU A 295 -3.52 15.60 -9.34
CA GLU A 295 -4.44 16.32 -8.45
C GLU A 295 -4.95 15.43 -7.31
N VAL A 296 -5.09 14.12 -7.55
CA VAL A 296 -5.54 13.11 -6.56
C VAL A 296 -4.37 12.59 -5.72
N GLU A 297 -3.12 12.96 -6.05
CA GLU A 297 -1.92 12.46 -5.38
C GLU A 297 -1.98 12.72 -3.87
N ASN A 298 -1.96 11.64 -3.09
CA ASN A 298 -1.75 11.70 -1.65
C ASN A 298 -0.23 11.72 -1.36
N ASP A 299 0.17 12.21 -0.17
CA ASP A 299 1.56 12.25 0.34
C ASP A 299 2.23 10.86 0.44
N ARG A 300 2.04 10.00 -0.54
CA ARG A 300 2.65 8.68 -0.63
C ARG A 300 3.81 8.75 -1.62
N GLN A 301 5.04 8.74 -1.12
CA GLN A 301 6.25 8.79 -1.95
C GLN A 301 6.26 7.72 -3.07
N SER A 302 5.74 6.51 -2.80
CA SER A 302 5.64 5.45 -3.79
C SER A 302 4.73 5.79 -4.97
N MET A 303 3.63 6.51 -4.71
CA MET A 303 2.71 6.94 -5.77
C MET A 303 3.31 8.08 -6.58
N SER A 304 3.97 9.05 -5.96
CA SER A 304 4.74 10.08 -6.67
C SER A 304 5.77 9.48 -7.64
N ASN A 305 6.49 8.46 -7.21
CA ASN A 305 7.45 7.75 -8.05
C ASN A 305 6.79 7.08 -9.26
N VAL A 306 5.65 6.41 -9.06
CA VAL A 306 4.88 5.79 -10.14
C VAL A 306 4.38 6.85 -11.12
N LEU A 307 3.87 7.95 -10.60
CA LEU A 307 3.38 9.07 -11.41
C LEU A 307 4.50 9.69 -12.26
N HIS A 308 5.63 10.05 -11.64
CA HIS A 308 6.78 10.61 -12.36
C HIS A 308 7.33 9.64 -13.42
N ASN A 309 7.39 8.34 -13.13
CA ASN A 309 7.78 7.33 -14.12
C ASN A 309 6.80 7.25 -15.29
N SER A 310 5.50 7.31 -15.04
CA SER A 310 4.47 7.25 -16.08
C SER A 310 4.50 8.49 -16.96
N MET A 311 4.60 9.68 -16.34
CA MET A 311 4.75 10.94 -17.07
C MET A 311 6.03 10.98 -17.90
N GLY A 312 7.16 10.53 -17.34
CA GLY A 312 8.43 10.44 -18.06
C GLY A 312 8.36 9.48 -19.26
N ALA A 313 7.72 8.32 -19.11
CA ALA A 313 7.50 7.39 -20.20
C ALA A 313 6.65 8.00 -21.32
N LEU A 314 5.61 8.75 -20.94
CA LEU A 314 4.75 9.44 -21.90
C LEU A 314 5.48 10.55 -22.64
N ALA A 315 6.27 11.35 -21.92
CA ALA A 315 7.07 12.41 -22.51
C ALA A 315 8.07 11.84 -23.54
N ILE A 316 8.70 10.68 -23.26
CA ILE A 316 9.55 9.98 -24.24
C ILE A 316 8.74 9.60 -25.48
N ALA A 317 7.58 8.99 -25.30
CA ALA A 317 6.73 8.55 -26.39
C ALA A 317 6.21 9.71 -27.24
N ALA A 318 5.98 10.88 -26.62
CA ALA A 318 5.59 12.12 -27.28
C ALA A 318 6.77 12.90 -27.91
N GLY A 319 8.02 12.43 -27.76
CA GLY A 319 9.22 13.09 -28.26
C GLY A 319 9.76 14.22 -27.38
N ASN A 320 9.23 14.41 -26.18
CA ASN A 320 9.63 15.46 -25.23
C ASN A 320 10.73 14.94 -24.27
N HIS A 321 11.92 14.65 -24.81
CA HIS A 321 12.96 13.91 -24.09
C HIS A 321 13.58 14.70 -22.92
N GLU A 322 13.75 16.02 -23.03
CA GLU A 322 14.24 16.88 -21.94
C GLU A 322 13.26 16.91 -20.77
N GLU A 323 11.97 17.02 -21.06
CA GLU A 323 10.92 16.95 -20.04
C GLU A 323 10.89 15.58 -19.37
N ALA A 324 11.04 14.52 -20.15
CA ALA A 324 11.13 13.15 -19.63
C ALA A 324 12.27 12.99 -18.61
N ILE A 325 13.48 13.49 -18.95
CA ILE A 325 14.63 13.46 -18.04
C ILE A 325 14.33 14.23 -16.75
N ALA A 326 13.73 15.43 -16.86
CA ALA A 326 13.37 16.24 -15.69
C ALA A 326 12.34 15.56 -14.79
N LEU A 327 11.37 14.84 -15.36
CA LEU A 327 10.37 14.06 -14.60
C LEU A 327 11.00 12.83 -13.96
N LEU A 328 11.79 12.06 -14.71
CA LEU A 328 12.41 10.82 -14.23
C LEU A 328 13.46 11.07 -13.13
N SER A 329 14.12 12.24 -13.14
CA SER A 329 15.07 12.63 -12.10
C SER A 329 14.44 12.85 -10.72
N LYS A 330 13.12 12.96 -10.63
CA LYS A 330 12.38 13.09 -9.37
C LYS A 330 12.04 11.74 -8.72
N VAL A 331 12.31 10.64 -9.42
CA VAL A 331 12.06 9.28 -8.91
C VAL A 331 13.18 8.88 -7.96
N ASP A 332 12.84 8.60 -6.71
CA ASP A 332 13.78 8.21 -5.66
C ASP A 332 13.25 7.09 -4.76
N GLY A 333 14.12 6.56 -3.89
CA GLY A 333 13.77 5.74 -2.73
C GLY A 333 13.06 4.41 -2.96
N GLN A 334 12.72 4.03 -4.19
CA GLN A 334 12.09 2.76 -4.54
C GLN A 334 12.83 2.05 -5.67
N TRP A 335 13.50 0.96 -5.36
CA TRP A 335 14.41 0.25 -6.28
C TRP A 335 13.80 -0.05 -7.64
N GLY A 336 12.60 -0.63 -7.70
CA GLY A 336 11.93 -0.92 -8.97
C GLY A 336 11.58 0.33 -9.77
N ALA A 337 11.10 1.38 -9.10
CA ALA A 337 10.79 2.65 -9.75
C ALA A 337 12.06 3.34 -10.27
N GLN A 338 13.15 3.36 -9.48
CA GLN A 338 14.45 3.89 -9.89
C GLN A 338 15.04 3.13 -11.09
N ALA A 339 14.93 1.79 -11.11
CA ALA A 339 15.41 0.98 -12.23
C ALA A 339 14.76 1.41 -13.54
N TRP A 340 13.42 1.55 -13.55
CA TRP A 340 12.71 2.03 -14.73
C TRP A 340 13.03 3.48 -15.07
N ALA A 341 13.28 4.35 -14.08
CA ALA A 341 13.67 5.73 -14.30
C ALA A 341 15.05 5.79 -14.98
N HIS A 342 16.06 5.10 -14.47
CA HIS A 342 17.39 5.05 -15.05
C HIS A 342 17.38 4.50 -16.49
N TRP A 343 16.63 3.40 -16.71
CA TRP A 343 16.46 2.83 -18.04
C TRP A 343 15.88 3.85 -19.04
N ARG A 344 14.76 4.47 -18.69
CA ARG A 344 14.08 5.47 -19.54
C ARG A 344 14.94 6.71 -19.77
N THR A 345 15.63 7.18 -18.72
CA THR A 345 16.56 8.32 -18.83
C THR A 345 17.69 8.02 -19.79
N SER A 346 18.24 6.81 -19.78
CA SER A 346 19.28 6.41 -20.73
C SER A 346 18.80 6.47 -22.18
N ILE A 347 17.58 6.01 -22.44
CA ILE A 347 16.97 6.07 -23.78
C ILE A 347 16.74 7.54 -24.21
N ALA A 348 16.20 8.38 -23.32
CA ALA A 348 15.98 9.80 -23.61
C ALA A 348 17.30 10.53 -23.96
N HIS A 349 18.38 10.28 -23.20
CA HIS A 349 19.69 10.84 -23.51
C HIS A 349 20.26 10.35 -24.85
N LEU A 350 20.06 9.06 -25.19
CA LEU A 350 20.50 8.54 -26.50
C LEU A 350 19.77 9.21 -27.67
N VAL A 351 18.48 9.47 -27.55
CA VAL A 351 17.73 10.19 -28.58
C VAL A 351 18.20 11.62 -28.73
N LEU A 352 18.65 12.27 -27.64
CA LEU A 352 19.26 13.59 -27.63
C LEU A 352 20.75 13.61 -28.05
N ASP A 353 21.29 12.47 -28.51
CA ASP A 353 22.69 12.26 -28.88
C ASP A 353 23.69 12.44 -27.72
N ASP A 354 23.22 12.40 -26.47
CA ASP A 354 24.05 12.46 -25.26
C ASP A 354 24.39 11.08 -24.75
N HIS A 355 25.28 10.37 -25.46
CA HIS A 355 25.68 9.00 -25.06
C HIS A 355 26.48 8.95 -23.75
N VAL A 356 27.06 10.07 -23.30
CA VAL A 356 27.83 10.16 -22.04
C VAL A 356 26.83 10.07 -20.84
N SER A 357 25.79 10.87 -20.86
CA SER A 357 24.74 10.83 -19.81
C SER A 357 23.91 9.55 -19.89
N ALA A 358 23.69 9.01 -21.09
CA ALA A 358 23.06 7.70 -21.27
C ALA A 358 23.87 6.59 -20.60
N LEU A 359 25.19 6.54 -20.83
CA LEU A 359 26.09 5.58 -20.20
C LEU A 359 26.09 5.71 -18.67
N LYS A 360 26.08 6.95 -18.15
CA LYS A 360 25.96 7.19 -16.71
C LYS A 360 24.68 6.59 -16.16
N SER A 361 23.53 6.84 -16.78
CA SER A 361 22.23 6.31 -16.35
C SER A 361 22.19 4.77 -16.39
N LEU A 362 22.83 4.15 -17.39
CA LEU A 362 22.98 2.70 -17.47
C LEU A 362 23.90 2.16 -16.38
N ASN A 363 24.99 2.83 -16.05
CA ASN A 363 25.87 2.42 -14.95
C ASN A 363 25.12 2.49 -13.61
N ASP A 364 24.35 3.57 -13.36
CA ASP A 364 23.54 3.72 -12.16
C ASP A 364 22.50 2.57 -12.07
N LEU A 365 21.88 2.20 -13.21
CA LEU A 365 21.00 1.03 -13.31
C LEU A 365 21.73 -0.28 -12.97
N GLY A 366 22.92 -0.49 -13.53
CA GLY A 366 23.74 -1.68 -13.28
C GLY A 366 24.14 -1.85 -11.81
N GLU A 367 24.55 -0.75 -11.15
CA GLU A 367 24.85 -0.76 -9.71
C GLU A 367 23.60 -1.03 -8.88
N LEU A 368 22.43 -0.52 -9.27
CA LEU A 368 21.16 -0.80 -8.60
C LEU A 368 20.78 -2.29 -8.69
N PHE A 369 20.95 -2.90 -9.87
CA PHE A 369 20.70 -4.34 -10.08
C PHE A 369 21.64 -5.19 -9.26
N LYS A 370 22.93 -4.87 -9.25
CA LYS A 370 23.95 -5.55 -8.45
C LYS A 370 23.68 -5.46 -6.95
N ALA A 371 23.28 -4.27 -6.45
CA ALA A 371 22.98 -4.06 -5.03
C ALA A 371 21.76 -4.85 -4.56
N ASN A 372 20.85 -5.23 -5.46
CA ASN A 372 19.64 -5.98 -5.16
C ASN A 372 19.70 -7.45 -5.62
N GLU A 373 20.84 -7.92 -6.09
CA GLU A 373 21.03 -9.28 -6.61
C GLU A 373 20.06 -9.63 -7.75
N TRP A 374 19.74 -8.64 -8.60
CA TRP A 374 18.88 -8.83 -9.78
C TRP A 374 19.72 -9.13 -11.02
N ASP A 375 19.18 -9.94 -11.92
CA ASP A 375 19.82 -10.23 -13.19
C ASP A 375 19.57 -9.09 -14.19
N LEU A 376 20.64 -8.65 -14.84
CA LEU A 376 20.56 -7.71 -15.96
C LEU A 376 19.95 -8.41 -17.20
N PHE A 377 19.39 -7.66 -18.10
CA PHE A 377 18.65 -8.15 -19.26
C PHE A 377 19.35 -7.84 -20.60
N ALA A 378 19.06 -8.61 -21.63
CA ALA A 378 19.74 -8.53 -22.92
C ALA A 378 19.72 -7.11 -23.54
N ASN A 379 18.58 -6.40 -23.49
CA ASN A 379 18.48 -5.03 -24.00
C ASN A 379 19.37 -4.03 -23.26
N TYR A 380 19.66 -4.25 -21.97
CA TYR A 380 20.60 -3.40 -21.22
C TYR A 380 22.00 -3.43 -21.87
N TYR A 381 22.51 -4.62 -22.16
CA TYR A 381 23.81 -4.78 -22.81
C TYR A 381 23.77 -4.28 -24.27
N TYR A 382 22.67 -4.47 -24.97
CA TYR A 382 22.50 -3.92 -26.31
C TYR A 382 22.64 -2.39 -26.33
N VAL A 383 21.98 -1.70 -25.40
CA VAL A 383 22.06 -0.24 -25.29
C VAL A 383 23.45 0.23 -24.81
N LEU A 384 24.13 -0.55 -23.97
CA LEU A 384 25.55 -0.30 -23.64
C LEU A 384 26.44 -0.40 -24.89
N ALA A 385 26.17 -1.35 -25.79
CA ALA A 385 26.88 -1.45 -27.07
C ALA A 385 26.63 -0.24 -27.97
N VAL A 386 25.41 0.30 -28.00
CA VAL A 386 25.09 1.56 -28.72
C VAL A 386 25.90 2.74 -28.14
N CYS A 387 25.97 2.85 -26.82
CA CYS A 387 26.85 3.86 -26.18
C CYS A 387 28.32 3.66 -26.56
N GLY A 388 28.79 2.41 -26.65
CA GLY A 388 30.13 2.07 -27.11
C GLY A 388 30.40 2.52 -28.56
N ALA A 389 29.43 2.28 -29.46
CA ALA A 389 29.52 2.71 -30.85
C ALA A 389 29.59 4.22 -30.98
N ARG A 390 28.73 4.97 -30.31
CA ARG A 390 28.74 6.45 -30.30
C ARG A 390 29.97 7.04 -29.63
N SER A 391 30.63 6.29 -28.74
CA SER A 391 31.91 6.68 -28.14
C SER A 391 33.13 6.30 -28.98
N GLY A 392 32.97 5.66 -30.13
CA GLY A 392 34.09 5.19 -30.96
C GLY A 392 34.80 3.95 -30.39
N ASN A 393 34.21 3.21 -29.48
CA ASN A 393 34.84 2.09 -28.74
C ASN A 393 34.38 0.73 -29.26
N SER A 394 35.13 0.19 -30.24
CA SER A 394 34.84 -1.13 -30.87
C SER A 394 34.85 -2.31 -29.89
N ASP A 395 35.78 -2.27 -28.91
CA ASP A 395 35.86 -3.35 -27.91
C ASP A 395 34.62 -3.39 -27.01
N ALA A 396 34.12 -2.20 -26.61
CA ALA A 396 32.88 -2.07 -25.85
C ALA A 396 31.67 -2.56 -26.67
N VAL A 397 31.62 -2.31 -27.99
CA VAL A 397 30.57 -2.81 -28.89
C VAL A 397 30.60 -4.34 -28.88
N SER A 398 31.74 -4.96 -29.20
CA SER A 398 31.85 -6.43 -29.27
C SER A 398 31.52 -7.08 -27.94
N LYS A 399 32.10 -6.60 -26.83
CA LYS A 399 31.88 -7.16 -25.48
C LYS A 399 30.41 -7.12 -25.07
N ASN A 400 29.75 -5.95 -25.21
CA ASN A 400 28.39 -5.80 -24.76
C ASN A 400 27.38 -6.53 -25.68
N LEU A 401 27.62 -6.60 -26.99
CA LEU A 401 26.80 -7.42 -27.89
C LEU A 401 26.94 -8.91 -27.56
N SER A 402 28.17 -9.41 -27.27
CA SER A 402 28.35 -10.79 -26.82
C SER A 402 27.51 -11.09 -25.56
N SER A 403 27.52 -10.16 -24.58
CA SER A 403 26.69 -10.31 -23.39
C SER A 403 25.19 -10.31 -23.73
N ALA A 404 24.75 -9.41 -24.61
CA ALA A 404 23.35 -9.35 -25.06
C ALA A 404 22.91 -10.64 -25.76
N PHE A 405 23.76 -11.20 -26.63
CA PHE A 405 23.46 -12.39 -27.42
C PHE A 405 23.51 -13.69 -26.63
N SER A 406 24.19 -13.70 -25.48
CA SER A 406 24.25 -14.84 -24.57
C SER A 406 23.00 -14.95 -23.68
N MET A 407 22.16 -13.94 -23.66
CA MET A 407 20.95 -13.91 -22.84
C MET A 407 19.71 -14.28 -23.67
N GLU A 408 18.73 -14.91 -23.00
CA GLU A 408 17.44 -15.18 -23.61
C GLU A 408 16.67 -13.86 -23.85
N SER A 409 16.12 -13.72 -25.05
CA SER A 409 15.39 -12.52 -25.47
C SER A 409 14.34 -12.90 -26.51
N ASP A 410 13.14 -12.32 -26.40
CA ASP A 410 12.07 -12.45 -27.38
C ASP A 410 12.41 -11.77 -28.72
N ILE A 411 13.43 -10.92 -28.73
CA ILE A 411 13.90 -10.17 -29.91
C ILE A 411 15.16 -10.85 -30.45
N ASP A 412 15.21 -11.13 -31.75
CA ASP A 412 16.44 -11.56 -32.42
C ASP A 412 17.46 -10.41 -32.49
N LEU A 413 18.17 -10.25 -31.36
CA LEU A 413 19.17 -9.18 -31.20
C LEU A 413 20.35 -9.33 -32.16
N LYS A 414 20.67 -10.55 -32.61
CA LYS A 414 21.75 -10.77 -33.58
C LYS A 414 21.38 -10.18 -34.93
N ASN A 415 20.19 -10.50 -35.43
CA ASN A 415 19.68 -9.96 -36.69
C ASN A 415 19.47 -8.44 -36.58
N LYS A 416 18.96 -7.97 -35.44
CA LYS A 416 18.83 -6.54 -35.18
C LYS A 416 20.17 -5.83 -35.27
N ALA A 417 21.21 -6.31 -34.62
CA ALA A 417 22.52 -5.66 -34.59
C ALA A 417 23.18 -5.56 -35.98
N VAL A 418 23.01 -6.58 -36.83
CA VAL A 418 23.50 -6.56 -38.23
C VAL A 418 22.89 -5.43 -39.05
N ASN A 419 21.62 -5.11 -38.79
CA ASN A 419 20.85 -4.13 -39.54
C ASN A 419 20.76 -2.75 -38.83
N ASP A 420 21.28 -2.62 -37.62
CA ASP A 420 21.22 -1.40 -36.83
C ASP A 420 22.23 -0.37 -37.37
N LEU A 421 21.73 0.82 -37.64
CA LEU A 421 22.56 1.96 -38.13
C LEU A 421 23.65 2.36 -37.15
N GLU A 422 23.44 2.17 -35.86
CA GLU A 422 24.43 2.47 -34.81
C GLU A 422 25.70 1.64 -34.96
N PHE A 423 25.58 0.41 -35.50
CA PHE A 423 26.72 -0.52 -35.66
C PHE A 423 27.27 -0.55 -37.09
N ARG A 424 26.78 0.27 -38.00
CA ARG A 424 27.21 0.26 -39.41
C ARG A 424 28.73 0.36 -39.59
N SER A 425 29.42 1.14 -38.76
CA SER A 425 30.89 1.31 -38.79
C SER A 425 31.62 0.27 -37.92
N TYR A 426 30.91 -0.67 -37.30
CA TYR A 426 31.41 -1.66 -36.33
C TYR A 426 31.08 -3.10 -36.76
N SER A 427 30.96 -3.38 -38.06
CA SER A 427 30.62 -4.70 -38.58
C SER A 427 31.53 -5.80 -38.06
N ASP A 428 32.84 -5.56 -37.94
CA ASP A 428 33.78 -6.54 -37.40
C ASP A 428 33.56 -6.82 -35.92
N ALA A 429 33.20 -5.83 -35.13
CA ALA A 429 32.85 -5.99 -33.72
C ALA A 429 31.54 -6.76 -33.54
N VAL A 430 30.53 -6.51 -34.39
CA VAL A 430 29.28 -7.28 -34.42
C VAL A 430 29.55 -8.75 -34.77
N GLN A 431 30.37 -9.03 -35.80
CA GLN A 431 30.74 -10.40 -36.17
C GLN A 431 31.53 -11.10 -35.07
N ALA A 432 32.45 -10.39 -34.40
CA ALA A 432 33.20 -10.93 -33.27
C ALA A 432 32.27 -11.30 -32.08
N ALA A 433 31.19 -10.55 -31.86
CA ALA A 433 30.22 -10.81 -30.82
C ALA A 433 29.31 -12.04 -31.10
N MET A 434 29.18 -12.45 -32.36
CA MET A 434 28.36 -13.58 -32.81
C MET A 434 29.05 -14.95 -32.62
N ASN A 435 30.37 -14.93 -32.54
CA ASN A 435 31.23 -16.12 -32.42
C ASN A 435 31.51 -16.44 -30.95
#